data_0faccfa8e79343198b35a751b0ef73d7
#
_entry.id   0faccfa8e79343198b35a751b0ef73d7
#
_cell.length_a   1.000
_cell.length_b   1.000
_cell.length_c   1.000
_cell.angle_alpha   90.00
_cell.angle_beta   90.00
_cell.angle_gamma   90.00
#
_symmetry.space_group_name_H-M   'P 1'
#
loop_
_entity.id
_entity.type
_entity.pdbx_description
1 polymer ?
#
loop_
_entity_poly.entity_id
_entity_poly.type
_entity_poly.pdbx_seq_one_letter_code
_entity_poly.pdbx_strand_id
1 'polypeptide(L)'
;MANDDAARRAELVLLRKVRDRIDRDYARPLDVDALARGAHLSAGHLSRAFKAAYGESPYSYLMTRRIERAMTLLRRGDLSVTDVCFAVGYGSLGTFSTRFTEL
;
A
#
# COMPACT_ATOMS: atom_id res chain seq x y z
N MET A 1 -9.42 23.04 21.06
CA MET A 1 -10.38 22.64 20.02
C MET A 1 -9.93 22.99 18.63
N ALA A 2 -9.66 24.23 18.33
CA ALA A 2 -9.12 24.62 17.00
C ALA A 2 -7.79 23.96 16.71
N ASN A 3 -6.90 23.80 17.72
CA ASN A 3 -5.62 23.14 17.56
C ASN A 3 -5.75 21.64 17.28
N ASP A 4 -6.74 20.98 17.88
CA ASP A 4 -6.99 19.56 17.65
C ASP A 4 -7.51 19.31 16.24
N ASP A 5 -8.38 20.20 15.73
CA ASP A 5 -8.89 20.11 14.37
C ASP A 5 -7.79 20.37 13.35
N ALA A 6 -6.91 21.34 13.61
CA ALA A 6 -5.79 21.64 12.73
C ALA A 6 -4.79 20.47 12.70
N ALA A 7 -4.49 19.90 13.87
CA ALA A 7 -3.59 18.74 13.96
C ALA A 7 -4.16 17.53 13.24
N ARG A 8 -5.47 17.28 13.38
CA ARG A 8 -6.14 16.18 12.67
C ARG A 8 -6.07 16.37 11.16
N ARG A 9 -6.34 17.59 10.68
CA ARG A 9 -6.27 17.88 9.24
C ARG A 9 -4.85 17.69 8.71
N ALA A 10 -3.84 18.13 9.46
CA ALA A 10 -2.45 17.95 9.08
C ALA A 10 -2.08 16.46 9.00
N GLU A 11 -2.53 15.66 9.96
CA GLU A 11 -2.31 14.22 9.94
C GLU A 11 -2.99 13.56 8.75
N LEU A 12 -4.23 13.94 8.44
CA LEU A 12 -4.95 13.40 7.29
C LEU A 12 -4.24 13.72 5.97
N VAL A 13 -3.63 14.91 5.87
CA VAL A 13 -2.82 15.26 4.70
C VAL A 13 -1.59 14.35 4.59
N LEU A 14 -0.92 14.06 5.70
CA LEU A 14 0.21 13.13 5.71
C LEU A 14 -0.21 11.72 5.31
N LEU A 15 -1.34 11.25 5.82
CA LEU A 15 -1.87 9.92 5.48
C LEU A 15 -2.25 9.83 4.01
N ARG A 16 -2.80 10.89 3.44
CA ARG A 16 -3.09 10.94 2.00
C ARG A 16 -1.82 10.87 1.18
N LYS A 17 -0.75 11.54 1.59
CA LYS A 17 0.54 11.47 0.91
C LYS A 17 1.11 10.05 0.96
N VAL A 18 0.95 9.36 2.09
CA VAL A 18 1.37 7.95 2.21
C VAL A 18 0.58 7.08 1.24
N ARG A 19 -0.73 7.24 1.19
CA ARG A 19 -1.59 6.50 0.27
C ARG A 19 -1.20 6.77 -1.18
N ASP A 20 -0.98 8.02 -1.54
CA ASP A 20 -0.58 8.40 -2.91
C ASP A 20 0.77 7.79 -3.27
N ARG A 21 1.70 7.73 -2.31
CA ARG A 21 3.00 7.09 -2.52
C ARG A 21 2.84 5.60 -2.80
N ILE A 22 1.98 4.92 -2.05
CA ILE A 22 1.68 3.49 -2.29
C ILE A 22 1.10 3.31 -3.69
N ASP A 23 0.13 4.13 -4.07
CA ASP A 23 -0.52 4.06 -5.38
C ASP A 23 0.47 4.27 -6.52
N ARG A 24 1.46 5.14 -6.32
CA ARG A 24 2.48 5.45 -7.33
C ARG A 24 3.60 4.40 -7.37
N ASP A 25 4.07 3.96 -6.20
CA ASP A 25 5.29 3.16 -6.08
C ASP A 25 5.03 1.71 -5.64
N TYR A 26 3.82 1.19 -5.85
CA TYR A 26 3.44 -0.15 -5.37
C TYR A 26 4.37 -1.26 -5.88
N ALA A 27 4.96 -1.09 -7.07
CA ALA A 27 5.84 -2.09 -7.67
C ALA A 27 7.27 -2.07 -7.08
N ARG A 28 7.58 -1.06 -6.26
CA ARG A 28 8.89 -0.94 -5.62
C ARG A 28 8.89 -1.63 -4.26
N PRO A 29 10.07 -1.95 -3.71
CA PRO A 29 10.13 -2.54 -2.36
C PRO A 29 9.76 -1.49 -1.31
N LEU A 30 8.46 -1.39 -1.02
CA LEU A 30 7.91 -0.53 0.01
C LEU A 30 7.59 -1.37 1.24
N ASP A 31 7.93 -0.85 2.42
CA ASP A 31 7.50 -1.41 3.69
C ASP A 31 6.98 -0.31 4.60
N VAL A 32 6.35 -0.69 5.71
CA VAL A 32 5.75 0.26 6.64
C VAL A 32 6.80 1.19 7.23
N ASP A 33 8.00 0.68 7.52
CA ASP A 33 9.08 1.51 8.08
C ASP A 33 9.51 2.60 7.10
N ALA A 34 9.65 2.27 5.82
CA ALA A 34 10.00 3.25 4.79
C ALA A 34 8.91 4.32 4.64
N LEU A 35 7.65 3.90 4.66
CA LEU A 35 6.52 4.83 4.56
C LEU A 35 6.46 5.75 5.78
N ALA A 36 6.69 5.19 6.98
CA ALA A 36 6.67 5.96 8.22
C ALA A 36 7.81 6.99 8.24
N ARG A 37 9.02 6.59 7.81
CA ARG A 37 10.16 7.54 7.72
C ARG A 37 9.84 8.71 6.81
N GLY A 38 9.24 8.44 5.66
CA GLY A 38 8.87 9.49 4.72
C GLY A 38 7.82 10.45 5.25
N ALA A 39 6.99 10.01 6.19
CA ALA A 39 5.96 10.83 6.82
C ALA A 39 6.41 11.40 8.18
N HIS A 40 7.63 11.10 8.62
CA HIS A 40 8.16 11.51 9.93
C HIS A 40 7.32 10.99 11.09
N LEU A 41 6.78 9.77 10.94
CA LEU A 41 5.98 9.09 11.96
C LEU A 41 6.66 7.78 12.36
N SER A 42 6.31 7.25 13.54
CA SER A 42 6.70 5.89 13.88
C SER A 42 5.84 4.91 13.07
N ALA A 43 6.36 3.71 12.85
CA ALA A 43 5.61 2.67 12.13
C ALA A 43 4.29 2.34 12.82
N GLY A 44 4.30 2.26 14.16
CA GLY A 44 3.09 1.99 14.93
C GLY A 44 2.06 3.09 14.82
N HIS A 45 2.49 4.35 14.90
CA HIS A 45 1.58 5.49 14.75
C HIS A 45 0.98 5.52 13.35
N LEU A 46 1.81 5.34 12.32
CA LEU A 46 1.33 5.31 10.94
C LEU A 46 0.31 4.20 10.75
N SER A 47 0.60 2.99 11.22
CA SER A 47 -0.31 1.85 11.04
C SER A 47 -1.67 2.09 11.68
N ARG A 48 -1.70 2.62 12.90
CA ARG A 48 -2.95 2.90 13.61
C ARG A 48 -3.72 4.04 12.96
N ALA A 49 -3.04 5.13 12.64
CA ALA A 49 -3.68 6.30 12.03
C ALA A 49 -4.22 5.99 10.63
N PHE A 50 -3.44 5.28 9.83
CA PHE A 50 -3.86 4.90 8.47
C PHE A 50 -5.08 3.98 8.52
N LYS A 51 -5.08 2.99 9.41
CA LYS A 51 -6.23 2.08 9.57
C LYS A 51 -7.47 2.84 10.03
N ALA A 52 -7.32 3.78 10.95
CA ALA A 52 -8.44 4.60 11.41
C ALA A 52 -9.02 5.47 10.29
N ALA A 53 -8.16 6.00 9.40
CA ALA A 53 -8.60 6.87 8.31
C ALA A 53 -9.18 6.10 7.12
N TYR A 54 -8.60 4.95 6.77
CA TYR A 54 -8.92 4.23 5.53
C TYR A 54 -9.47 2.81 5.74
N GLY A 55 -9.61 2.37 6.97
CA GLY A 55 -10.22 1.07 7.27
C GLY A 55 -9.28 -0.12 7.17
N GLU A 56 -8.03 0.06 6.73
CA GLU A 56 -7.06 -1.01 6.62
C GLU A 56 -5.64 -0.49 6.84
N SER A 57 -4.71 -1.39 7.17
CA SER A 57 -3.32 -1.02 7.41
C SER A 57 -2.63 -0.61 6.10
N PRO A 58 -1.50 0.14 6.18
CA PRO A 58 -0.72 0.45 4.98
C PRO A 58 -0.26 -0.79 4.22
N TYR A 59 0.13 -1.85 4.94
CA TYR A 59 0.55 -3.11 4.32
C TYR A 59 -0.60 -3.75 3.54
N SER A 60 -1.79 -3.84 4.16
CA SER A 60 -2.97 -4.39 3.50
C SER A 60 -3.33 -3.60 2.25
N TYR A 61 -3.28 -2.27 2.35
CA TYR A 61 -3.55 -1.39 1.22
C TYR A 61 -2.56 -1.63 0.07
N LEU A 62 -1.26 -1.74 0.39
CA LEU A 62 -0.22 -2.03 -0.60
C LEU A 62 -0.48 -3.36 -1.30
N MET A 63 -0.79 -4.41 -0.53
CA MET A 63 -1.05 -5.74 -1.11
C MET A 63 -2.28 -5.71 -2.01
N THR A 64 -3.34 -5.03 -1.60
CA THR A 64 -4.55 -4.87 -2.41
C THR A 64 -4.24 -4.16 -3.73
N ARG A 65 -3.46 -3.07 -3.68
CA ARG A 65 -3.06 -2.36 -4.91
C ARG A 65 -2.28 -3.25 -5.87
N ARG A 66 -1.35 -4.04 -5.35
CA ARG A 66 -0.58 -4.97 -6.17
C ARG A 66 -1.47 -6.01 -6.84
N ILE A 67 -2.43 -6.57 -6.08
CA ILE A 67 -3.34 -7.59 -6.62
C ILE A 67 -4.28 -6.99 -7.68
N GLU A 68 -4.82 -5.80 -7.44
CA GLU A 68 -5.68 -5.14 -8.41
C GLU A 68 -4.95 -4.89 -9.73
N ARG A 69 -3.69 -4.45 -9.66
CA ARG A 69 -2.88 -4.23 -10.86
C ARG A 69 -2.56 -5.55 -11.56
N ALA A 70 -2.28 -6.61 -10.77
CA ALA A 70 -2.04 -7.94 -11.32
C ALA A 70 -3.25 -8.45 -12.09
N MET A 71 -4.45 -8.27 -11.55
CA MET A 71 -5.68 -8.68 -12.24
C MET A 71 -5.84 -7.96 -13.57
N THR A 72 -5.55 -6.65 -13.62
CA THR A 72 -5.59 -5.87 -14.85
C THR A 72 -4.60 -6.41 -15.88
N LEU A 73 -3.36 -6.68 -15.47
CA LEU A 73 -2.32 -7.19 -16.35
C LEU A 73 -2.64 -8.59 -16.87
N LEU A 74 -3.21 -9.45 -16.02
CA LEU A 74 -3.62 -10.80 -16.44
C LEU A 74 -4.75 -10.75 -17.47
N ARG A 75 -5.70 -9.82 -17.32
CA ARG A 75 -6.79 -9.66 -18.28
C ARG A 75 -6.31 -9.20 -19.65
N ARG A 76 -5.22 -8.46 -19.72
CA ARG A 76 -4.61 -8.08 -21.00
C ARG A 76 -4.08 -9.28 -21.76
N GLY A 77 -3.59 -10.31 -21.06
CA GLY A 77 -3.20 -11.59 -21.66
C GLY A 77 -1.85 -11.61 -22.33
N ASP A 78 -1.06 -10.54 -22.24
CA ASP A 78 0.26 -10.46 -22.91
C ASP A 78 1.44 -10.81 -21.99
N LEU A 79 1.18 -11.09 -20.70
CA LEU A 79 2.21 -11.45 -19.74
C LEU A 79 1.87 -12.78 -19.08
N SER A 80 2.90 -13.56 -18.76
CA SER A 80 2.74 -14.78 -17.96
C SER A 80 2.40 -14.42 -16.52
N VAL A 81 1.87 -15.39 -15.75
CA VAL A 81 1.58 -15.20 -14.32
C VAL A 81 2.87 -14.81 -13.57
N THR A 82 3.99 -15.44 -13.89
CA THR A 82 5.28 -15.13 -13.27
C THR A 82 5.70 -13.68 -13.57
N ASP A 83 5.58 -13.25 -14.82
CA ASP A 83 5.94 -11.89 -15.21
C ASP A 83 5.03 -10.86 -14.52
N VAL A 84 3.74 -11.14 -14.41
CA VAL A 84 2.79 -10.28 -13.69
C VAL A 84 3.19 -10.18 -12.22
N CYS A 85 3.53 -11.31 -11.60
CA CYS A 85 3.95 -11.35 -10.20
C CYS A 85 5.10 -10.36 -9.93
N PHE A 86 6.15 -10.41 -10.74
CA PHE A 86 7.30 -9.53 -10.56
C PHE A 86 6.98 -8.08 -10.97
N ALA A 87 6.14 -7.89 -11.98
CA ALA A 87 5.77 -6.55 -12.43
C ALA A 87 5.03 -5.75 -11.37
N VAL A 88 4.31 -6.41 -10.46
CA VAL A 88 3.56 -5.73 -9.39
C VAL A 88 4.30 -5.70 -8.06
N GLY A 89 5.56 -6.14 -8.02
CA GLY A 89 6.42 -5.95 -6.85
C GLY A 89 6.52 -7.14 -5.90
N TYR A 90 5.98 -8.31 -6.26
CA TYR A 90 6.15 -9.51 -5.44
C TYR A 90 7.52 -10.13 -5.69
N GLY A 91 8.16 -10.56 -4.59
CA GLY A 91 9.47 -11.21 -4.68
C GLY A 91 9.42 -12.69 -4.98
N SER A 92 8.24 -13.32 -4.89
CA SER A 92 8.08 -14.74 -5.16
C SER A 92 6.70 -15.04 -5.68
N LEU A 93 6.62 -16.02 -6.58
CA LEU A 93 5.35 -16.50 -7.14
C LEU A 93 4.46 -17.13 -6.05
N GLY A 94 5.06 -17.82 -5.09
CA GLY A 94 4.32 -18.45 -4.01
C GLY A 94 3.54 -17.44 -3.18
N THR A 95 4.20 -16.35 -2.75
CA THR A 95 3.55 -15.29 -1.99
C THR A 95 2.44 -14.62 -2.79
N PHE A 96 2.70 -14.35 -4.06
CA PHE A 96 1.70 -13.77 -4.96
C PHE A 96 0.47 -14.67 -5.07
N SER A 97 0.67 -15.96 -5.33
CA SER A 97 -0.43 -16.90 -5.50
C SER A 97 -1.30 -17.02 -4.25
N THR A 98 -0.68 -17.04 -3.07
CA THR A 98 -1.39 -17.07 -1.80
C THR A 98 -2.28 -15.84 -1.64
N ARG A 99 -1.72 -14.66 -1.86
CA ARG A 99 -2.49 -13.40 -1.75
C ARG A 99 -3.60 -13.32 -2.77
N PHE A 100 -3.34 -13.74 -3.99
CA PHE A 100 -4.32 -13.68 -5.08
C PHE A 100 -5.53 -14.55 -4.76
N THR A 101 -5.32 -15.73 -4.18
CA THR A 101 -6.42 -16.63 -3.83
C THR A 101 -7.21 -16.17 -2.60
N GLU A 102 -6.66 -15.32 -1.75
CA GLU A 102 -7.36 -14.76 -0.58
C GLU A 102 -8.40 -13.70 -0.97
N LEU A 103 -8.36 -13.23 -2.18
CA LEU A 103 -9.31 -12.25 -2.68
C LEU A 103 -10.49 -12.92 -3.39
#